data_663b28ac6476c4f35ce76f5238172a23
#
_entry.id   663b28ac6476c4f35ce76f5238172a23
#
_cell.length_a   1.000
_cell.length_b   1.000
_cell.length_c   1.000
_cell.angle_alpha   90.00
_cell.angle_beta   90.00
_cell.angle_gamma   90.00
#
_symmetry.space_group_name_H-M   'P 1'
#
loop_
_entity.id
_entity.type
_entity.pdbx_description
1 polymer ?
#
loop_
_entity_poly.entity_id
_entity_poly.type
_entity_poly.pdbx_seq_one_letter_code
_entity_poly.pdbx_strand_id
1 'polypeptide(L)'
;MTEAEARNYCTNIAFVNSAGVKKYVSVHKSLAADLLEALTRISEGGYEVKEIGGFAWKTKTNSSSGERSSHSYGLAIDINWNYGNPQVKNGKVLVGTPYGSHELSLKAGDLTVNTLKAYGWKWGGNWRSSKDYMHFSIPGD
;
A
#
# COMPACT_ATOMS: atom_id res chain seq x y z
N MET A 1 0.03 8.16 21.54
CA MET A 1 0.71 8.89 20.43
C MET A 1 -0.29 9.79 19.73
N THR A 2 0.08 11.02 19.45
CA THR A 2 -0.73 11.96 18.68
C THR A 2 -0.40 11.86 17.19
N GLU A 3 -1.26 12.44 16.35
CA GLU A 3 -0.99 12.54 14.92
C GLU A 3 0.33 13.25 14.65
N ALA A 4 0.60 14.36 15.34
CA ALA A 4 1.84 15.14 15.17
C ALA A 4 3.08 14.30 15.52
N GLU A 5 3.02 13.53 16.59
CA GLU A 5 4.11 12.62 16.98
C GLU A 5 4.34 11.54 15.93
N ALA A 6 3.26 10.90 15.44
CA ALA A 6 3.35 9.88 14.43
C ALA A 6 3.93 10.44 13.12
N ARG A 7 3.49 11.64 12.73
CA ARG A 7 3.98 12.32 11.52
C ARG A 7 5.49 12.60 11.60
N ASN A 8 6.00 12.92 12.78
CA ASN A 8 7.43 13.19 12.99
C ASN A 8 8.31 11.95 12.75
N TYR A 9 7.76 10.75 12.86
CA TYR A 9 8.48 9.52 12.55
C TYR A 9 8.47 9.17 11.06
N CYS A 10 7.73 9.93 10.24
CA CYS A 10 7.59 9.67 8.82
C CYS A 10 8.42 10.62 7.97
N THR A 11 8.74 10.17 6.77
CA THR A 11 9.42 10.98 5.76
C THR A 11 8.78 10.74 4.41
N ASN A 12 8.84 11.75 3.55
CA ASN A 12 8.33 11.68 2.19
C ASN A 12 9.46 11.22 1.27
N ILE A 13 9.21 10.15 0.51
CA ILE A 13 10.15 9.67 -0.51
C ILE A 13 9.58 9.92 -1.91
N ALA A 14 10.47 10.06 -2.88
CA ALA A 14 10.11 10.26 -4.29
C ALA A 14 10.73 9.16 -5.14
N PHE A 15 9.96 8.62 -6.08
CA PHE A 15 10.46 7.68 -7.06
C PHE A 15 9.84 7.98 -8.42
N VAL A 16 10.45 7.46 -9.48
CA VAL A 16 9.94 7.63 -10.85
C VAL A 16 9.27 6.29 -11.24
N ASN A 17 7.99 6.35 -11.65
CA ASN A 17 7.28 5.15 -12.06
C ASN A 17 7.69 4.68 -13.47
N SER A 18 7.16 3.56 -13.92
CA SER A 18 7.52 2.97 -15.23
C SER A 18 7.13 3.85 -16.43
N ALA A 19 6.21 4.80 -16.22
CA ALA A 19 5.83 5.78 -17.25
C ALA A 19 6.68 7.05 -17.22
N GLY A 20 7.71 7.10 -16.35
CA GLY A 20 8.57 8.28 -16.21
C GLY A 20 7.98 9.40 -15.36
N VAL A 21 6.93 9.13 -14.59
CA VAL A 21 6.27 10.11 -13.75
C VAL A 21 6.79 10.01 -12.31
N LYS A 22 7.12 11.16 -11.72
CA LYS A 22 7.57 11.23 -10.33
C LYS A 22 6.37 11.08 -9.40
N LYS A 23 6.49 10.15 -8.44
CA LYS A 23 5.48 9.87 -7.43
C LYS A 23 6.07 10.03 -6.03
N TYR A 24 5.22 10.32 -5.07
CA TYR A 24 5.64 10.56 -3.67
C TYR A 24 4.82 9.68 -2.73
N VAL A 25 5.48 9.22 -1.66
CA VAL A 25 4.80 8.48 -0.59
C VAL A 25 5.49 8.77 0.74
N SER A 26 4.70 8.91 1.80
CA SER A 26 5.21 9.15 3.15
C SER A 26 5.10 7.87 3.97
N VAL A 27 6.22 7.43 4.53
CA VAL A 27 6.28 6.23 5.38
C VAL A 27 7.22 6.46 6.55
N HIS A 28 7.21 5.56 7.52
CA HIS A 28 8.13 5.61 8.65
C HIS A 28 9.57 5.70 8.16
N LYS A 29 10.36 6.55 8.79
CA LYS A 29 11.75 6.83 8.38
C LYS A 29 12.59 5.57 8.24
N SER A 30 12.39 4.59 9.12
CA SER A 30 13.14 3.32 9.10
C SER A 30 12.86 2.46 7.86
N LEU A 31 11.75 2.71 7.17
CA LEU A 31 11.33 1.93 6.00
C LEU A 31 11.64 2.65 4.68
N ALA A 32 12.01 3.92 4.73
CA ALA A 32 12.08 4.76 3.54
C ALA A 32 13.09 4.25 2.49
N ALA A 33 14.31 3.93 2.90
CA ALA A 33 15.35 3.50 1.97
C ALA A 33 15.00 2.19 1.27
N ASP A 34 14.53 1.20 2.03
CA ASP A 34 14.14 -0.10 1.49
C ASP A 34 12.91 0.01 0.59
N LEU A 35 11.93 0.83 0.97
CA LEU A 35 10.75 1.02 0.12
C LEU A 35 11.11 1.71 -1.19
N LEU A 36 11.99 2.70 -1.16
CA LEU A 36 12.47 3.36 -2.38
C LEU A 36 13.14 2.36 -3.31
N GLU A 37 13.97 1.47 -2.76
CA GLU A 37 14.60 0.41 -3.54
C GLU A 37 13.56 -0.55 -4.14
N ALA A 38 12.58 -0.97 -3.36
CA ALA A 38 11.51 -1.86 -3.83
C ALA A 38 10.68 -1.20 -4.96
N LEU A 39 10.28 0.05 -4.77
CA LEU A 39 9.51 0.79 -5.77
C LEU A 39 10.31 1.03 -7.06
N THR A 40 11.61 1.23 -6.94
CA THR A 40 12.50 1.36 -8.10
C THR A 40 12.55 0.05 -8.89
N ARG A 41 12.69 -1.08 -8.21
CA ARG A 41 12.66 -2.41 -8.86
C ARG A 41 11.33 -2.70 -9.54
N ILE A 42 10.23 -2.33 -8.90
CA ILE A 42 8.88 -2.48 -9.46
C ILE A 42 8.75 -1.67 -10.76
N SER A 43 9.22 -0.43 -10.73
CA SER A 43 9.21 0.46 -11.91
C SER A 43 10.08 -0.09 -13.04
N GLU A 44 11.28 -0.54 -12.72
CA GLU A 44 12.18 -1.17 -13.70
C GLU A 44 11.60 -2.45 -14.28
N GLY A 45 10.82 -3.17 -13.52
CA GLY A 45 10.10 -4.38 -13.97
C GLY A 45 8.87 -4.11 -14.81
N GLY A 46 8.50 -2.85 -15.00
CA GLY A 46 7.42 -2.46 -15.91
C GLY A 46 6.03 -2.34 -15.29
N TYR A 47 5.87 -2.55 -13.99
CA TYR A 47 4.58 -2.31 -13.34
C TYR A 47 4.42 -0.82 -13.04
N GLU A 48 3.36 -0.22 -13.55
CA GLU A 48 3.12 1.21 -13.39
C GLU A 48 2.37 1.52 -12.10
N VAL A 49 3.03 2.16 -11.14
CA VAL A 49 2.37 2.71 -9.95
C VAL A 49 1.77 4.06 -10.32
N LYS A 50 0.46 4.07 -10.57
CA LYS A 50 -0.28 5.31 -10.92
C LYS A 50 -0.77 6.05 -9.69
N GLU A 51 -1.12 5.30 -8.64
CA GLU A 51 -1.60 5.83 -7.37
C GLU A 51 -0.82 5.20 -6.24
N ILE A 52 -0.43 6.01 -5.26
CA ILE A 52 0.23 5.52 -4.06
C ILE A 52 -0.11 6.43 -2.89
N GLY A 53 -0.43 5.82 -1.74
CA GLY A 53 -0.66 6.52 -0.49
C GLY A 53 0.04 5.78 0.64
N GLY A 54 0.52 6.52 1.63
CA GLY A 54 1.22 5.95 2.78
C GLY A 54 0.63 6.48 4.09
N PHE A 55 1.35 7.33 4.80
CA PHE A 55 0.92 7.87 6.08
C PHE A 55 -0.47 8.50 5.98
N ALA A 56 -1.36 8.06 6.88
CA ALA A 56 -2.68 8.64 7.07
C ALA A 56 -3.14 8.35 8.51
N TRP A 57 -3.48 9.41 9.24
CA TRP A 57 -3.94 9.27 10.63
C TRP A 57 -5.41 8.87 10.64
N LYS A 58 -5.68 7.60 10.86
CA LYS A 58 -7.05 7.05 10.80
C LYS A 58 -7.20 5.79 11.62
N THR A 59 -8.44 5.45 11.97
CA THR A 59 -8.76 4.16 12.56
C THR A 59 -8.86 3.09 11.47
N LYS A 60 -8.75 1.83 11.87
CA LYS A 60 -8.97 0.71 10.93
C LYS A 60 -10.41 0.75 10.40
N THR A 61 -10.56 0.54 9.11
CA THR A 61 -11.87 0.42 8.47
C THR A 61 -12.63 -0.74 9.11
N ASN A 62 -13.87 -0.49 9.52
CA ASN A 62 -14.74 -1.49 10.16
C ASN A 62 -14.25 -2.01 11.51
N SER A 63 -13.37 -1.28 12.19
CA SER A 63 -13.01 -1.61 13.56
C SER A 63 -14.02 -1.02 14.52
N SER A 64 -14.65 -1.87 15.33
CA SER A 64 -15.55 -1.42 16.40
C SER A 64 -14.80 -0.92 17.63
N SER A 65 -13.51 -1.27 17.75
CA SER A 65 -12.67 -0.91 18.90
C SER A 65 -11.98 0.45 18.74
N GLY A 66 -12.06 1.09 17.58
CA GLY A 66 -11.34 2.34 17.30
C GLY A 66 -9.84 2.15 17.16
N GLU A 67 -9.39 0.92 16.88
CA GLU A 67 -7.97 0.60 16.69
C GLU A 67 -7.37 1.38 15.52
N ARG A 68 -6.15 1.89 15.69
CA ARG A 68 -5.46 2.66 14.66
C ARG A 68 -5.01 1.77 13.50
N SER A 69 -5.21 2.25 12.27
CA SER A 69 -4.66 1.65 11.08
C SER A 69 -3.12 1.75 11.10
N SER A 70 -2.44 0.76 10.53
CA SER A 70 -0.98 0.81 10.34
C SER A 70 -0.53 1.99 9.48
N HIS A 71 -1.40 2.55 8.63
CA HIS A 71 -1.15 3.82 7.93
C HIS A 71 -0.84 4.96 8.90
N SER A 72 -1.43 4.95 10.09
CA SER A 72 -1.22 6.00 11.10
C SER A 72 0.21 6.07 11.62
N TYR A 73 0.98 5.02 11.42
CA TYR A 73 2.38 4.94 11.88
C TYR A 73 3.37 4.89 10.72
N GLY A 74 2.91 5.11 9.48
CA GLY A 74 3.76 5.01 8.30
C GLY A 74 4.18 3.59 7.96
N LEU A 75 3.45 2.58 8.44
CA LEU A 75 3.77 1.15 8.27
C LEU A 75 2.94 0.47 7.20
N ALA A 76 2.18 1.22 6.42
CA ALA A 76 1.34 0.70 5.34
C ALA A 76 1.36 1.61 4.13
N ILE A 77 1.20 1.00 2.97
CA ILE A 77 1.00 1.71 1.70
C ILE A 77 -0.18 1.09 0.95
N ASP A 78 -0.86 1.92 0.16
CA ASP A 78 -1.87 1.49 -0.80
C ASP A 78 -1.41 1.89 -2.19
N ILE A 79 -1.61 1.01 -3.18
CA ILE A 79 -1.27 1.30 -4.58
C ILE A 79 -2.42 0.94 -5.52
N ASN A 80 -2.64 1.78 -6.52
CA ASN A 80 -3.50 1.51 -7.68
C ASN A 80 -4.93 1.03 -7.35
N TRP A 81 -5.58 1.64 -6.37
CA TRP A 81 -6.94 1.25 -5.95
C TRP A 81 -8.00 1.50 -7.04
N ASN A 82 -7.79 2.49 -7.91
CA ASN A 82 -8.69 2.75 -9.03
C ASN A 82 -8.26 2.01 -10.32
N TYR A 83 -7.34 1.06 -10.18
CA TYR A 83 -6.83 0.25 -11.29
C TYR A 83 -6.92 -1.24 -10.96
N GLY A 84 -8.07 -1.65 -10.47
CA GLY A 84 -8.39 -3.06 -10.23
C GLY A 84 -7.89 -3.65 -8.93
N ASN A 85 -7.57 -2.81 -7.92
CA ASN A 85 -7.09 -3.27 -6.61
C ASN A 85 -7.94 -2.70 -5.48
N PRO A 86 -9.18 -3.17 -5.33
CA PRO A 86 -10.12 -2.60 -4.37
C PRO A 86 -9.92 -3.10 -2.94
N GLN A 87 -10.53 -2.37 -2.01
CA GLN A 87 -10.86 -2.90 -0.70
C GLN A 87 -12.24 -3.53 -0.78
N VAL A 88 -12.36 -4.78 -0.37
CA VAL A 88 -13.60 -5.57 -0.48
C VAL A 88 -13.97 -6.12 0.89
N LYS A 89 -15.25 -5.98 1.25
CA LYS A 89 -15.83 -6.59 2.45
C LYS A 89 -17.17 -7.22 2.12
N ASN A 90 -17.36 -8.49 2.52
CA ASN A 90 -18.60 -9.24 2.25
C ASN A 90 -18.99 -9.21 0.76
N GLY A 91 -17.99 -9.32 -0.12
CA GLY A 91 -18.20 -9.30 -1.56
C GLY A 91 -18.48 -7.95 -2.17
N LYS A 92 -18.47 -6.88 -1.36
CA LYS A 92 -18.74 -5.50 -1.84
C LYS A 92 -17.45 -4.70 -1.90
N VAL A 93 -17.28 -3.98 -3.00
CA VAL A 93 -16.20 -3.00 -3.16
C VAL A 93 -16.50 -1.78 -2.30
N LEU A 94 -15.63 -1.49 -1.34
CA LEU A 94 -15.75 -0.29 -0.48
C LEU A 94 -14.98 0.88 -1.06
N VAL A 95 -13.81 0.63 -1.64
CA VAL A 95 -12.92 1.64 -2.22
C VAL A 95 -12.31 1.05 -3.47
N GLY A 96 -12.17 1.86 -4.51
CA GLY A 96 -11.48 1.47 -5.73
C GLY A 96 -12.40 0.83 -6.77
N THR A 97 -11.78 0.21 -7.76
CA THR A 97 -12.47 -0.47 -8.87
C THR A 97 -12.40 -1.98 -8.72
N PRO A 98 -13.34 -2.74 -9.31
CA PRO A 98 -13.41 -4.18 -9.11
C PRO A 98 -12.11 -4.93 -9.41
N TYR A 99 -11.82 -5.92 -8.58
CA TYR A 99 -10.61 -6.72 -8.72
C TYR A 99 -10.59 -7.46 -10.06
N GLY A 100 -9.44 -7.43 -10.73
CA GLY A 100 -9.27 -8.05 -12.03
C GLY A 100 -9.79 -7.21 -13.19
N SER A 101 -10.33 -6.01 -12.93
CA SER A 101 -10.90 -5.16 -13.99
C SER A 101 -9.85 -4.37 -14.78
N HIS A 102 -8.59 -4.45 -14.39
CA HIS A 102 -7.50 -3.70 -15.03
C HIS A 102 -6.23 -4.57 -15.11
N GLU A 103 -5.37 -4.29 -16.08
CA GLU A 103 -4.10 -5.02 -16.21
C GLU A 103 -3.15 -4.80 -15.03
N LEU A 104 -3.35 -3.70 -14.27
CA LEU A 104 -2.56 -3.41 -13.07
C LEU A 104 -3.12 -4.07 -11.80
N SER A 105 -4.12 -4.93 -11.91
CA SER A 105 -4.60 -5.73 -10.78
C SER A 105 -3.48 -6.63 -10.27
N LEU A 106 -3.26 -6.57 -8.96
CA LEU A 106 -2.20 -7.33 -8.30
C LEU A 106 -2.62 -8.78 -8.08
N LYS A 107 -1.66 -9.69 -8.17
CA LYS A 107 -1.90 -11.14 -7.98
C LYS A 107 -0.78 -11.73 -7.14
N ALA A 108 -1.12 -12.74 -6.35
CA ALA A 108 -0.11 -13.53 -5.65
C ALA A 108 0.90 -14.08 -6.67
N GLY A 109 2.18 -13.91 -6.38
CA GLY A 109 3.26 -14.39 -7.23
C GLY A 109 3.70 -13.43 -8.33
N ASP A 110 3.04 -12.28 -8.51
CA ASP A 110 3.50 -11.33 -9.52
C ASP A 110 4.72 -10.52 -9.01
N LEU A 111 5.34 -9.79 -9.92
CA LEU A 111 6.55 -8.99 -9.63
C LEU A 111 6.35 -8.05 -8.45
N THR A 112 5.25 -7.29 -8.46
CA THR A 112 5.02 -6.23 -7.47
C THR A 112 4.78 -6.81 -6.08
N VAL A 113 3.91 -7.82 -5.97
CA VAL A 113 3.62 -8.49 -4.71
C VAL A 113 4.88 -9.17 -4.17
N ASN A 114 5.60 -9.90 -5.01
CA ASN A 114 6.82 -10.59 -4.59
C ASN A 114 7.94 -9.63 -4.19
N THR A 115 8.09 -8.52 -4.90
CA THR A 115 9.11 -7.51 -4.56
C THR A 115 8.82 -6.90 -3.19
N LEU A 116 7.61 -6.41 -2.97
CA LEU A 116 7.24 -5.82 -1.68
C LEU A 116 7.34 -6.84 -0.55
N LYS A 117 6.92 -8.07 -0.79
CA LYS A 117 7.03 -9.15 0.18
C LYS A 117 8.49 -9.42 0.57
N ALA A 118 9.40 -9.39 -0.39
CA ALA A 118 10.83 -9.59 -0.14
C ALA A 118 11.41 -8.51 0.77
N TYR A 119 10.83 -7.31 0.77
CA TYR A 119 11.22 -6.20 1.65
C TYR A 119 10.41 -6.16 2.96
N GLY A 120 9.63 -7.17 3.26
CA GLY A 120 8.92 -7.32 4.53
C GLY A 120 7.48 -6.80 4.53
N TRP A 121 6.94 -6.39 3.38
CA TRP A 121 5.56 -5.92 3.27
C TRP A 121 4.61 -7.09 3.01
N LYS A 122 3.52 -7.16 3.76
CA LYS A 122 2.50 -8.21 3.63
C LYS A 122 1.29 -7.67 2.90
N TRP A 123 0.79 -8.45 1.94
CA TRP A 123 -0.27 -8.01 1.03
C TRP A 123 -1.67 -8.33 1.57
N GLY A 124 -2.57 -7.33 1.55
CA GLY A 124 -3.96 -7.49 1.98
C GLY A 124 -4.80 -8.37 1.05
N GLY A 125 -4.32 -8.66 -0.15
CA GLY A 125 -4.95 -9.61 -1.05
C GLY A 125 -4.89 -11.06 -0.56
N ASN A 126 -4.00 -11.36 0.40
CA ASN A 126 -3.90 -12.69 1.02
C ASN A 126 -4.85 -12.87 2.21
N TRP A 127 -5.56 -11.85 2.63
CA TRP A 127 -6.50 -11.95 3.75
C TRP A 127 -7.68 -12.87 3.39
N ARG A 128 -8.29 -13.51 4.40
CA ARG A 128 -9.34 -14.52 4.17
C ARG A 128 -10.72 -13.92 3.93
N SER A 129 -11.21 -13.10 4.87
CA SER A 129 -12.61 -12.68 4.89
C SER A 129 -12.85 -11.31 4.27
N SER A 130 -11.92 -10.40 4.46
CA SER A 130 -11.94 -9.07 3.84
C SER A 130 -10.67 -8.93 3.04
N LYS A 131 -10.81 -8.60 1.75
CA LYS A 131 -9.65 -8.44 0.87
C LYS A 131 -9.35 -6.97 0.70
N ASP A 132 -8.09 -6.62 0.77
CA ASP A 132 -7.62 -5.26 0.51
C ASP A 132 -6.45 -5.34 -0.48
N TYR A 133 -6.81 -5.42 -1.75
CA TYR A 133 -5.85 -5.71 -2.83
C TYR A 133 -4.84 -4.60 -3.05
N MET A 134 -5.17 -3.35 -2.72
CA MET A 134 -4.26 -2.22 -2.81
C MET A 134 -3.22 -2.20 -1.69
N HIS A 135 -3.50 -2.87 -0.57
CA HIS A 135 -2.86 -2.65 0.73
C HIS A 135 -1.66 -3.56 0.99
N PHE A 136 -0.57 -2.95 1.43
CA PHE A 136 0.61 -3.63 1.93
C PHE A 136 1.00 -3.02 3.27
N SER A 137 1.32 -3.85 4.25
CA SER A 137 1.77 -3.36 5.55
C SER A 137 2.86 -4.24 6.14
N ILE A 138 3.66 -3.65 7.03
CA ILE A 138 4.70 -4.39 7.76
C ILE A 138 4.06 -5.33 8.80
N PRO A 139 3.05 -4.89 9.60
CA PRO A 139 2.42 -5.81 10.56
C PRO A 139 1.57 -6.88 9.90
N GLY A 140 1.03 -6.61 8.72
CA GLY A 140 0.17 -7.55 8.00
C GLY A 140 -1.33 -7.36 8.27
N ASP A 141 -1.70 -6.29 8.90
CA ASP A 141 -3.10 -5.93 9.17
C ASP A 141 -3.58 -4.78 8.31
#